data_19c960493c76fd9b5722280c0d444feb
#
_entry.id   19c960493c76fd9b5722280c0d444feb
#
_cell.length_a   1.000
_cell.length_b   1.000
_cell.length_c   1.000
_cell.angle_alpha   90.00
_cell.angle_beta   90.00
_cell.angle_gamma   90.00
#
_symmetry.space_group_name_H-M   'P 1'
#
loop_
_entity.id
_entity.type
_entity.pdbx_description
1 polymer ?
#
loop_
_entity_poly.entity_id
_entity_poly.type
_entity_poly.pdbx_seq_one_letter_code
_entity_poly.pdbx_strand_id
1 'polypeptide(L)'
;MSKLEELIEKLCPNGVEFKNLQYLCGTITTGKLNANAMEDNGLYPFFTCDSNPFKINTYAFDEEAILISGNGSQVGHINYYKGKFNAYQRTYVIYDFKEINVKFLLHYLNGYLKEYILRNCKKGSVPYITLPMLQKFSVPVPPLEVQCEIVHILDDFTLLSAELSAELKARQKQYQFYLNNLLDIEKLKPQKIMYVKDLFEIKNGLNKEKGAFGKGTPIVNFTDVYKNRYLTKNMLKGKVTLNEREIKRYAVEKGDVFFTRTSETKEDIGMSSTVIEDIEKCTFSGFVLRARPTTDLLIPKFCAYYFSTNKVRDTIIRYASFTTRATTSGPKLAKIPVPIISIKEQEKIVNILDRFDKLCNDISEGLPAEIEARQKQYEYYRDKLLTFKELKVNE
;
A
#
# COMPACT_ATOMS: atom_id res chain seq x y z
N MET A 1 -39.39 -1.73 -0.93
CA MET A 1 -38.55 -1.12 -2.01
C MET A 1 -37.66 -0.04 -1.43
N SER A 2 -36.45 0.10 -1.92
CA SER A 2 -35.62 1.25 -1.54
C SER A 2 -36.14 2.51 -2.24
N LYS A 3 -35.84 3.68 -1.70
CA LYS A 3 -36.19 4.97 -2.33
C LYS A 3 -35.72 5.05 -3.79
N LEU A 4 -34.54 4.51 -4.08
CA LEU A 4 -34.00 4.48 -5.46
C LEU A 4 -34.83 3.59 -6.38
N GLU A 5 -35.25 2.40 -5.93
CA GLU A 5 -36.11 1.51 -6.72
C GLU A 5 -37.45 2.18 -7.07
N GLU A 6 -38.07 2.88 -6.11
CA GLU A 6 -39.31 3.65 -6.35
C GLU A 6 -39.09 4.78 -7.37
N LEU A 7 -37.94 5.48 -7.28
CA LEU A 7 -37.60 6.54 -8.25
C LEU A 7 -37.39 5.98 -9.66
N ILE A 8 -36.67 4.84 -9.78
CA ILE A 8 -36.42 4.19 -11.08
C ILE A 8 -37.73 3.70 -11.71
N GLU A 9 -38.59 3.04 -10.95
CA GLU A 9 -39.89 2.57 -11.45
C GLU A 9 -40.79 3.72 -11.89
N LYS A 10 -40.77 4.84 -11.18
CA LYS A 10 -41.60 6.00 -11.48
C LYS A 10 -41.09 6.83 -12.65
N LEU A 11 -39.77 7.09 -12.70
CA LEU A 11 -39.20 8.10 -13.61
C LEU A 11 -38.54 7.50 -14.86
N CYS A 12 -38.12 6.24 -14.84
CA CYS A 12 -37.50 5.56 -15.97
C CYS A 12 -37.89 4.07 -16.13
N PRO A 13 -39.21 3.76 -16.11
CA PRO A 13 -39.68 2.37 -16.17
C PRO A 13 -39.30 1.63 -17.44
N ASN A 14 -39.07 2.35 -18.54
CA ASN A 14 -38.72 1.80 -19.86
C ASN A 14 -37.20 1.80 -20.16
N GLY A 15 -36.38 2.28 -19.19
CA GLY A 15 -34.97 2.50 -19.36
C GLY A 15 -34.59 3.97 -19.45
N VAL A 16 -33.33 4.26 -19.79
CA VAL A 16 -32.78 5.63 -19.87
C VAL A 16 -32.10 5.86 -21.20
N GLU A 17 -32.01 7.11 -21.61
CA GLU A 17 -31.24 7.52 -22.77
C GLU A 17 -29.74 7.42 -22.48
N PHE A 18 -28.96 6.98 -23.46
CA PHE A 18 -27.51 7.00 -23.41
C PHE A 18 -27.00 8.11 -24.31
N LYS A 19 -26.23 9.04 -23.74
CA LYS A 19 -25.65 10.17 -24.49
C LYS A 19 -24.14 10.09 -24.52
N ASN A 20 -23.57 10.46 -25.66
CA ASN A 20 -22.12 10.61 -25.76
C ASN A 20 -21.63 11.78 -24.93
N LEU A 21 -20.44 11.64 -24.32
CA LEU A 21 -19.87 12.62 -23.41
C LEU A 21 -19.80 14.05 -24.02
N GLN A 22 -19.59 14.16 -25.34
CA GLN A 22 -19.59 15.46 -26.03
C GLN A 22 -20.91 16.25 -25.93
N TYR A 23 -22.04 15.58 -25.69
CA TYR A 23 -23.34 16.24 -25.49
C TYR A 23 -23.63 16.59 -24.03
N LEU A 24 -22.95 15.94 -23.11
CA LEU A 24 -23.09 16.13 -21.68
C LEU A 24 -22.16 17.21 -21.10
N CYS A 25 -21.16 17.63 -21.88
CA CYS A 25 -20.16 18.60 -21.48
C CYS A 25 -20.01 19.66 -22.56
N GLY A 26 -20.04 20.93 -22.19
CA GLY A 26 -19.83 22.03 -23.14
C GLY A 26 -18.40 22.10 -23.64
N THR A 27 -17.44 21.63 -22.83
CA THR A 27 -16.02 21.67 -23.21
C THR A 27 -15.29 20.39 -22.81
N ILE A 28 -14.59 19.80 -23.78
CA ILE A 28 -13.59 18.75 -23.59
C ILE A 28 -12.31 19.24 -24.27
N THR A 29 -11.31 19.60 -23.49
CA THR A 29 -10.05 20.18 -23.97
C THR A 29 -8.85 19.53 -23.26
N THR A 30 -7.64 20.03 -23.51
CA THR A 30 -6.44 19.64 -22.74
C THR A 30 -5.75 20.88 -22.20
N GLY A 31 -4.88 20.71 -21.22
CA GLY A 31 -3.94 21.75 -20.83
C GLY A 31 -2.98 22.13 -21.97
N LYS A 32 -2.21 23.18 -21.76
CA LYS A 32 -1.25 23.70 -22.76
C LYS A 32 0.20 23.61 -22.31
N LEU A 33 0.45 23.35 -21.03
CA LEU A 33 1.78 23.37 -20.45
C LEU A 33 2.47 22.01 -20.52
N ASN A 34 3.80 22.01 -20.52
CA ASN A 34 4.60 20.80 -20.34
C ASN A 34 4.66 20.41 -18.84
N ALA A 35 4.95 19.14 -18.57
CA ALA A 35 5.02 18.63 -17.19
C ALA A 35 6.09 19.31 -16.33
N ASN A 36 7.17 19.79 -16.95
CA ASN A 36 8.25 20.52 -16.27
C ASN A 36 7.88 21.95 -15.84
N ALA A 37 6.66 22.43 -16.11
CA ALA A 37 6.16 23.71 -15.62
C ALA A 37 5.76 23.69 -14.13
N MET A 38 5.85 22.53 -13.45
CA MET A 38 5.58 22.41 -12.02
C MET A 38 6.57 23.23 -11.17
N GLU A 39 6.08 23.73 -10.04
CA GLU A 39 6.82 24.54 -9.07
C GLU A 39 6.55 24.02 -7.65
N ASP A 40 7.59 23.82 -6.83
CA ASP A 40 7.47 23.18 -5.51
C ASP A 40 6.51 23.91 -4.56
N ASN A 41 6.47 25.25 -4.62
CA ASN A 41 5.66 26.10 -3.76
C ASN A 41 4.57 26.90 -4.51
N GLY A 42 4.08 26.37 -5.63
CA GLY A 42 3.05 27.02 -6.44
C GLY A 42 1.73 27.21 -5.69
N LEU A 43 0.95 28.21 -6.09
CA LEU A 43 -0.32 28.59 -5.46
C LEU A 43 -1.50 27.71 -5.90
N TYR A 44 -1.46 27.19 -7.12
CA TYR A 44 -2.56 26.46 -7.74
C TYR A 44 -2.20 25.01 -8.01
N PRO A 45 -3.17 24.09 -8.02
CA PRO A 45 -2.95 22.72 -8.48
C PRO A 45 -2.56 22.68 -9.97
N PHE A 46 -1.59 21.84 -10.29
CA PHE A 46 -1.18 21.53 -11.66
C PHE A 46 -1.40 20.06 -11.93
N PHE A 47 -2.45 19.74 -12.69
CA PHE A 47 -2.83 18.37 -13.00
C PHE A 47 -2.05 17.86 -14.21
N THR A 48 -1.21 16.86 -13.96
CA THR A 48 -0.46 16.12 -14.98
C THR A 48 -1.10 14.75 -15.22
N CYS A 49 -0.35 13.80 -15.82
CA CYS A 49 -0.79 12.41 -15.93
C CYS A 49 -0.45 11.57 -14.69
N ASP A 50 -0.02 12.19 -13.58
CA ASP A 50 0.18 11.53 -12.30
C ASP A 50 -1.12 11.48 -11.49
N SER A 51 -1.15 10.61 -10.47
CA SER A 51 -2.32 10.45 -9.61
C SER A 51 -2.58 11.65 -8.70
N ASN A 52 -1.52 12.33 -8.27
CA ASN A 52 -1.61 13.52 -7.44
C ASN A 52 -1.21 14.77 -8.23
N PRO A 53 -1.92 15.90 -8.07
CA PRO A 53 -1.54 17.15 -8.71
C PRO A 53 -0.24 17.69 -8.11
N PHE A 54 0.59 18.26 -8.97
CA PHE A 54 1.70 19.14 -8.58
C PHE A 54 1.19 20.55 -8.29
N LYS A 55 2.08 21.50 -8.18
CA LYS A 55 1.75 22.91 -7.97
C LYS A 55 2.34 23.78 -9.05
N ILE A 56 1.75 24.97 -9.25
CA ILE A 56 2.18 25.99 -10.20
C ILE A 56 1.71 27.37 -9.74
N ASN A 57 2.36 28.46 -10.15
CA ASN A 57 1.96 29.82 -9.79
C ASN A 57 0.93 30.47 -10.75
N THR A 58 0.60 29.81 -11.84
CA THR A 58 -0.39 30.29 -12.81
C THR A 58 -1.60 29.35 -12.88
N TYR A 59 -2.75 29.89 -13.30
CA TYR A 59 -3.92 29.07 -13.60
C TYR A 59 -4.40 29.38 -15.02
N ALA A 60 -4.97 28.39 -15.69
CA ALA A 60 -5.59 28.50 -17.00
C ALA A 60 -7.10 28.23 -16.96
N PHE A 61 -7.58 27.63 -15.88
CA PHE A 61 -8.96 27.27 -15.65
C PHE A 61 -9.44 27.75 -14.28
N ASP A 62 -10.70 28.19 -14.18
CA ASP A 62 -11.41 28.49 -12.93
C ASP A 62 -12.79 27.86 -13.03
N GLU A 63 -12.83 26.53 -12.94
CA GLU A 63 -13.98 25.71 -13.33
C GLU A 63 -14.23 24.57 -12.32
N GLU A 64 -15.43 24.03 -12.38
CA GLU A 64 -15.72 22.70 -11.84
C GLU A 64 -15.46 21.67 -12.94
N ALA A 65 -14.42 20.86 -12.79
CA ALA A 65 -13.90 20.03 -13.85
C ALA A 65 -13.58 18.60 -13.44
N ILE A 66 -13.74 17.67 -14.38
CA ILE A 66 -13.17 16.33 -14.34
C ILE A 66 -11.90 16.32 -15.19
N LEU A 67 -10.80 15.84 -14.62
CA LEU A 67 -9.50 15.79 -15.28
C LEU A 67 -9.09 14.34 -15.51
N ILE A 68 -8.69 14.00 -16.73
CA ILE A 68 -8.37 12.62 -17.11
C ILE A 68 -6.96 12.55 -17.68
N SER A 69 -6.13 11.68 -17.09
CA SER A 69 -4.78 11.39 -17.58
C SER A 69 -4.82 10.74 -18.95
N GLY A 70 -4.34 11.44 -19.97
CA GLY A 70 -4.48 11.03 -21.38
C GLY A 70 -3.47 10.01 -21.85
N ASN A 71 -2.37 9.76 -21.12
CA ASN A 71 -1.33 8.81 -21.49
C ASN A 71 -0.48 8.36 -20.29
N GLY A 72 0.48 7.44 -20.56
CA GLY A 72 1.43 6.94 -19.57
C GLY A 72 0.87 5.79 -18.71
N SER A 73 1.58 5.46 -17.63
CA SER A 73 1.21 4.38 -16.71
C SER A 73 -0.12 4.61 -16.00
N GLN A 74 -0.54 5.87 -15.87
CA GLN A 74 -1.77 6.31 -15.23
C GLN A 74 -2.87 6.71 -16.22
N VAL A 75 -2.80 6.22 -17.48
CA VAL A 75 -3.83 6.53 -18.49
C VAL A 75 -5.23 6.18 -17.97
N GLY A 76 -6.16 7.12 -18.11
CA GLY A 76 -7.54 6.97 -17.62
C GLY A 76 -7.71 7.23 -16.13
N HIS A 77 -6.66 7.65 -15.40
CA HIS A 77 -6.81 8.16 -14.04
C HIS A 77 -7.64 9.44 -14.03
N ILE A 78 -8.55 9.56 -13.08
CA ILE A 78 -9.53 10.63 -13.02
C ILE A 78 -9.35 11.44 -11.74
N ASN A 79 -9.22 12.75 -11.89
CA ASN A 79 -9.29 13.72 -10.80
C ASN A 79 -10.56 14.58 -10.96
N TYR A 80 -11.10 15.06 -9.87
CA TYR A 80 -12.15 16.08 -9.81
C TYR A 80 -11.64 17.29 -9.04
N TYR A 81 -11.89 18.47 -9.59
CA TYR A 81 -11.51 19.70 -8.91
C TYR A 81 -12.46 20.85 -9.26
N LYS A 82 -12.66 21.76 -8.29
CA LYS A 82 -13.46 22.97 -8.46
C LYS A 82 -12.64 24.18 -7.99
N GLY A 83 -12.42 25.13 -8.88
CA GLY A 83 -11.67 26.36 -8.63
C GLY A 83 -10.52 26.57 -9.63
N LYS A 84 -9.52 27.36 -9.25
CA LYS A 84 -8.40 27.77 -10.11
C LYS A 84 -7.32 26.67 -10.18
N PHE A 85 -7.00 26.22 -11.40
CA PHE A 85 -5.98 25.21 -11.64
C PHE A 85 -5.32 25.36 -13.01
N ASN A 86 -4.28 24.59 -13.24
CA ASN A 86 -3.67 24.40 -14.55
C ASN A 86 -3.55 22.92 -14.89
N ALA A 87 -3.39 22.61 -16.17
CA ALA A 87 -3.31 21.24 -16.67
C ALA A 87 -2.18 21.06 -17.69
N TYR A 88 -1.62 19.86 -17.69
CA TYR A 88 -0.63 19.40 -18.67
C TYR A 88 -1.28 19.15 -20.04
N GLN A 89 -0.52 19.35 -21.11
CA GLN A 89 -1.01 19.22 -22.51
C GLN A 89 -1.58 17.82 -22.87
N ARG A 90 -1.37 16.81 -22.05
CA ARG A 90 -1.95 15.47 -22.22
C ARG A 90 -2.93 15.08 -21.12
N THR A 91 -3.34 16.04 -20.30
CA THR A 91 -4.43 15.88 -19.33
C THR A 91 -5.68 16.50 -19.94
N TYR A 92 -6.69 15.68 -20.15
CA TYR A 92 -8.00 16.16 -20.60
C TYR A 92 -8.70 16.88 -19.46
N VAL A 93 -9.35 18.00 -19.78
CA VAL A 93 -10.14 18.81 -18.86
C VAL A 93 -11.56 18.87 -19.43
N ILE A 94 -12.53 18.41 -18.66
CA ILE A 94 -13.93 18.30 -19.02
C ILE A 94 -14.73 19.17 -18.06
N TYR A 95 -15.50 20.12 -18.57
CA TYR A 95 -16.29 21.05 -17.77
C TYR A 95 -17.51 21.58 -18.54
N ASP A 96 -18.31 22.46 -17.93
CA ASP A 96 -19.59 22.95 -18.45
C ASP A 96 -20.57 21.78 -18.65
N PHE A 97 -20.91 21.10 -17.54
CA PHE A 97 -21.77 19.93 -17.51
C PHE A 97 -23.23 20.30 -17.76
N LYS A 98 -23.92 19.52 -18.62
CA LYS A 98 -25.33 19.74 -19.03
C LYS A 98 -26.14 18.46 -18.76
N GLU A 99 -27.28 18.62 -18.13
CA GLU A 99 -28.24 17.52 -17.86
C GLU A 99 -27.65 16.33 -17.05
N ILE A 100 -26.45 16.48 -16.51
CA ILE A 100 -25.78 15.44 -15.76
C ILE A 100 -25.19 15.97 -14.45
N ASN A 101 -25.41 15.26 -13.37
CA ASN A 101 -24.74 15.51 -12.10
C ASN A 101 -23.25 15.11 -12.25
N VAL A 102 -22.34 16.04 -11.96
CA VAL A 102 -20.89 15.83 -12.14
C VAL A 102 -20.35 14.66 -11.34
N LYS A 103 -20.88 14.42 -10.13
CA LYS A 103 -20.47 13.29 -9.28
C LYS A 103 -21.01 11.97 -9.82
N PHE A 104 -22.22 11.95 -10.36
CA PHE A 104 -22.74 10.78 -11.07
C PHE A 104 -21.84 10.41 -12.24
N LEU A 105 -21.47 11.40 -13.06
CA LEU A 105 -20.54 11.21 -14.18
C LEU A 105 -19.17 10.74 -13.67
N LEU A 106 -18.66 11.28 -12.57
CA LEU A 106 -17.41 10.88 -11.93
C LEU A 106 -17.43 9.40 -11.53
N HIS A 107 -18.48 8.94 -10.85
CA HIS A 107 -18.65 7.53 -10.49
C HIS A 107 -18.73 6.62 -11.73
N TYR A 108 -19.46 7.05 -12.77
CA TYR A 108 -19.58 6.29 -14.01
C TYR A 108 -18.23 6.18 -14.75
N LEU A 109 -17.52 7.28 -14.90
CA LEU A 109 -16.19 7.30 -15.51
C LEU A 109 -15.19 6.42 -14.74
N ASN A 110 -15.17 6.49 -13.40
CA ASN A 110 -14.31 5.65 -12.56
C ASN A 110 -14.60 4.15 -12.72
N GLY A 111 -15.85 3.77 -13.01
CA GLY A 111 -16.21 2.38 -13.23
C GLY A 111 -15.85 1.86 -14.63
N TYR A 112 -16.08 2.66 -15.67
CA TYR A 112 -16.17 2.13 -17.03
C TYR A 112 -15.15 2.71 -18.02
N LEU A 113 -14.58 3.91 -17.75
CA LEU A 113 -13.71 4.58 -18.73
C LEU A 113 -12.42 3.79 -19.01
N LYS A 114 -11.80 3.25 -17.98
CA LYS A 114 -10.51 2.53 -18.12
C LYS A 114 -10.64 1.31 -19.03
N GLU A 115 -11.68 0.52 -18.83
CA GLU A 115 -11.94 -0.66 -19.66
C GLU A 115 -12.27 -0.26 -21.11
N TYR A 116 -13.09 0.78 -21.29
CA TYR A 116 -13.38 1.34 -22.62
C TYR A 116 -12.10 1.78 -23.34
N ILE A 117 -11.19 2.49 -22.66
CA ILE A 117 -9.90 2.90 -23.23
C ILE A 117 -9.09 1.67 -23.67
N LEU A 118 -8.94 0.67 -22.79
CA LEU A 118 -8.15 -0.52 -23.11
C LEU A 118 -8.71 -1.33 -24.28
N ARG A 119 -10.04 -1.38 -24.44
CA ARG A 119 -10.70 -2.03 -25.58
C ARG A 119 -10.49 -1.27 -26.90
N ASN A 120 -10.35 0.05 -26.87
CA ASN A 120 -10.23 0.90 -28.05
C ASN A 120 -8.78 1.30 -28.39
N CYS A 121 -7.78 0.97 -27.54
CA CYS A 121 -6.37 1.19 -27.82
C CYS A 121 -5.80 0.16 -28.79
N LYS A 122 -4.83 0.57 -29.62
CA LYS A 122 -4.09 -0.33 -30.51
C LYS A 122 -3.24 -1.31 -29.69
N LYS A 123 -3.34 -2.61 -29.97
CA LYS A 123 -2.51 -3.64 -29.31
C LYS A 123 -1.03 -3.38 -29.56
N GLY A 124 -0.20 -3.53 -28.52
CA GLY A 124 1.27 -3.40 -28.58
C GLY A 124 1.82 -1.98 -28.45
N SER A 125 0.98 -0.96 -28.24
CA SER A 125 1.41 0.42 -27.92
C SER A 125 1.12 0.78 -26.47
N VAL A 126 1.85 1.78 -25.94
CA VAL A 126 1.48 2.40 -24.64
C VAL A 126 0.06 2.96 -24.77
N PRO A 127 -0.87 2.60 -23.88
CA PRO A 127 -2.24 3.09 -23.97
C PRO A 127 -2.30 4.63 -23.91
N TYR A 128 -3.13 5.22 -24.75
CA TYR A 128 -3.38 6.65 -24.75
C TYR A 128 -4.84 6.94 -25.14
N ILE A 129 -5.34 8.08 -24.69
CA ILE A 129 -6.69 8.57 -25.00
C ILE A 129 -6.61 9.56 -26.15
N THR A 130 -7.55 9.47 -27.08
CA THR A 130 -7.77 10.49 -28.10
C THR A 130 -9.05 11.28 -27.81
N LEU A 131 -9.13 12.53 -28.26
CA LEU A 131 -10.34 13.34 -28.10
C LEU A 131 -11.61 12.64 -28.63
N PRO A 132 -11.60 12.05 -29.85
CA PRO A 132 -12.78 11.31 -30.34
C PRO A 132 -13.19 10.11 -29.48
N MET A 133 -12.25 9.45 -28.78
CA MET A 133 -12.59 8.37 -27.83
C MET A 133 -13.41 8.92 -26.67
N LEU A 134 -12.97 10.02 -26.04
CA LEU A 134 -13.73 10.65 -24.97
C LEU A 134 -15.08 11.20 -25.45
N GLN A 135 -15.09 11.89 -26.59
CA GLN A 135 -16.32 12.46 -27.15
C GLN A 135 -17.39 11.40 -27.39
N LYS A 136 -17.01 10.21 -27.84
CA LYS A 136 -17.91 9.07 -28.12
C LYS A 136 -18.19 8.17 -26.95
N PHE A 137 -17.59 8.42 -25.77
CA PHE A 137 -17.87 7.63 -24.59
C PHE A 137 -19.33 7.80 -24.19
N SER A 138 -20.07 6.69 -24.14
CA SER A 138 -21.51 6.68 -23.90
C SER A 138 -21.81 6.58 -22.40
N VAL A 139 -22.71 7.41 -21.92
CA VAL A 139 -23.09 7.55 -20.51
C VAL A 139 -24.61 7.47 -20.38
N PRO A 140 -25.18 6.65 -19.47
CA PRO A 140 -26.61 6.67 -19.17
C PRO A 140 -27.00 7.98 -18.51
N VAL A 141 -28.13 8.54 -18.89
CA VAL A 141 -28.63 9.82 -18.37
C VAL A 141 -30.03 9.61 -17.74
N PRO A 142 -30.12 9.00 -16.55
CA PRO A 142 -31.38 8.96 -15.84
C PRO A 142 -31.80 10.37 -15.38
N PRO A 143 -33.06 10.59 -15.01
CA PRO A 143 -33.51 11.85 -14.40
C PRO A 143 -32.63 12.29 -13.23
N LEU A 144 -32.47 13.62 -13.04
CA LEU A 144 -31.55 14.17 -12.04
C LEU A 144 -31.83 13.67 -10.62
N GLU A 145 -33.08 13.42 -10.28
CA GLU A 145 -33.47 12.86 -8.97
C GLU A 145 -32.86 11.47 -8.75
N VAL A 146 -32.84 10.62 -9.79
CA VAL A 146 -32.22 9.28 -9.76
C VAL A 146 -30.69 9.42 -9.68
N GLN A 147 -30.10 10.33 -10.46
CA GLN A 147 -28.66 10.60 -10.41
C GLN A 147 -28.24 11.03 -8.99
N CYS A 148 -28.98 11.97 -8.37
CA CYS A 148 -28.69 12.47 -7.03
C CYS A 148 -28.79 11.38 -5.97
N GLU A 149 -29.78 10.50 -6.04
CA GLU A 149 -29.94 9.41 -5.07
C GLU A 149 -28.80 8.37 -5.22
N ILE A 150 -28.40 8.05 -6.45
CA ILE A 150 -27.24 7.17 -6.71
C ILE A 150 -25.97 7.81 -6.17
N VAL A 151 -25.75 9.10 -6.41
CA VAL A 151 -24.59 9.83 -5.88
C VAL A 151 -24.56 9.78 -4.36
N HIS A 152 -25.71 10.01 -3.70
CA HIS A 152 -25.78 9.94 -2.24
C HIS A 152 -25.32 8.58 -1.72
N ILE A 153 -25.83 7.49 -2.30
CA ILE A 153 -25.44 6.13 -1.90
C ILE A 153 -23.96 5.89 -2.14
N LEU A 154 -23.42 6.25 -3.31
CA LEU A 154 -22.03 5.97 -3.67
C LEU A 154 -21.02 6.87 -2.93
N ASP A 155 -21.39 8.13 -2.66
CA ASP A 155 -20.58 9.06 -1.87
C ASP A 155 -20.42 8.56 -0.42
N ASP A 156 -21.47 7.96 0.19
CA ASP A 156 -21.37 7.37 1.52
C ASP A 156 -20.33 6.25 1.61
N PHE A 157 -20.24 5.39 0.58
CA PHE A 157 -19.18 4.36 0.51
C PHE A 157 -17.79 4.97 0.36
N THR A 158 -17.64 5.99 -0.47
CA THR A 158 -16.33 6.64 -0.68
C THR A 158 -15.88 7.40 0.56
N LEU A 159 -16.79 8.06 1.27
CA LEU A 159 -16.52 8.74 2.54
C LEU A 159 -16.05 7.75 3.59
N LEU A 160 -16.79 6.65 3.79
CA LEU A 160 -16.43 5.60 4.74
C LEU A 160 -15.05 5.01 4.44
N SER A 161 -14.73 4.75 3.17
CA SER A 161 -13.41 4.25 2.77
C SER A 161 -12.28 5.26 3.06
N ALA A 162 -12.56 6.57 2.87
CA ALA A 162 -11.61 7.63 3.19
C ALA A 162 -11.39 7.76 4.71
N GLU A 163 -12.45 7.66 5.52
CA GLU A 163 -12.38 7.69 6.99
C GLU A 163 -11.57 6.50 7.52
N LEU A 164 -11.84 5.27 7.05
CA LEU A 164 -11.07 4.08 7.43
C LEU A 164 -9.59 4.19 7.05
N SER A 165 -9.30 4.76 5.88
CA SER A 165 -7.92 5.00 5.44
C SER A 165 -7.22 6.05 6.30
N ALA A 166 -7.91 7.09 6.72
CA ALA A 166 -7.39 8.10 7.64
C ALA A 166 -7.15 7.51 9.04
N GLU A 167 -8.10 6.67 9.52
CA GLU A 167 -7.94 5.95 10.79
C GLU A 167 -6.74 5.01 10.75
N LEU A 168 -6.59 4.21 9.69
CA LEU A 168 -5.41 3.33 9.54
C LEU A 168 -4.10 4.12 9.66
N LYS A 169 -3.97 5.26 8.97
CA LYS A 169 -2.79 6.13 9.08
C LYS A 169 -2.58 6.66 10.50
N ALA A 170 -3.65 7.04 11.19
CA ALA A 170 -3.58 7.51 12.58
C ALA A 170 -3.14 6.38 13.52
N ARG A 171 -3.71 5.17 13.37
CA ARG A 171 -3.34 3.99 14.16
C ARG A 171 -1.91 3.53 13.88
N GLN A 172 -1.43 3.58 12.66
CA GLN A 172 -0.03 3.30 12.35
C GLN A 172 0.93 4.28 13.03
N LYS A 173 0.62 5.58 13.06
CA LYS A 173 1.41 6.57 13.80
C LYS A 173 1.38 6.30 15.31
N GLN A 174 0.21 5.98 15.85
CA GLN A 174 0.04 5.62 17.26
C GLN A 174 0.82 4.36 17.61
N TYR A 175 0.76 3.33 16.75
CA TYR A 175 1.53 2.11 16.90
C TYR A 175 3.04 2.38 16.95
N GLN A 176 3.57 3.16 16.00
CA GLN A 176 4.99 3.53 15.98
C GLN A 176 5.40 4.31 17.25
N PHE A 177 4.53 5.19 17.73
CA PHE A 177 4.76 5.89 18.99
C PHE A 177 4.87 4.91 20.18
N TYR A 178 3.90 4.00 20.34
CA TYR A 178 3.92 3.02 21.43
C TYR A 178 5.08 2.03 21.30
N LEU A 179 5.38 1.54 20.10
CA LEU A 179 6.53 0.68 19.84
C LEU A 179 7.83 1.30 20.37
N ASN A 180 8.09 2.54 20.01
CA ASN A 180 9.32 3.22 20.43
C ASN A 180 9.28 3.66 21.89
N ASN A 181 8.12 3.99 22.43
CA ASN A 181 7.99 4.48 23.81
C ASN A 181 8.03 3.34 24.85
N LEU A 182 7.34 2.22 24.59
CA LEU A 182 7.30 1.07 25.50
C LEU A 182 8.62 0.29 25.55
N LEU A 183 9.41 0.37 24.49
CA LEU A 183 10.70 -0.33 24.36
C LEU A 183 11.92 0.60 24.50
N ASP A 184 11.69 1.83 24.93
CA ASP A 184 12.77 2.77 25.22
C ASP A 184 13.50 2.36 26.51
N ILE A 185 14.80 2.05 26.41
CA ILE A 185 15.64 1.62 27.54
C ILE A 185 15.56 2.60 28.72
N GLU A 186 15.51 3.91 28.46
CA GLU A 186 15.44 4.93 29.49
C GLU A 186 14.12 4.90 30.28
N LYS A 187 13.03 4.50 29.61
CA LYS A 187 11.67 4.42 30.19
C LYS A 187 11.37 3.06 30.83
N LEU A 188 11.93 1.99 30.27
CA LEU A 188 11.77 0.63 30.78
C LEU A 188 12.35 0.43 32.16
N LYS A 189 13.35 1.26 32.57
CA LYS A 189 14.07 1.10 33.84
C LYS A 189 14.51 -0.37 34.07
N PRO A 190 15.29 -0.94 33.15
CA PRO A 190 15.61 -2.35 33.16
C PRO A 190 16.43 -2.72 34.38
N GLN A 191 16.30 -3.96 34.84
CA GLN A 191 17.13 -4.51 35.93
C GLN A 191 18.61 -4.51 35.56
N LYS A 192 18.91 -4.75 34.30
CA LYS A 192 20.26 -4.76 33.72
C LYS A 192 20.20 -4.41 32.21
N ILE A 193 21.23 -3.75 31.70
CA ILE A 193 21.50 -3.64 30.30
C ILE A 193 22.61 -4.63 29.95
N MET A 194 22.33 -5.52 28.99
CA MET A 194 23.30 -6.45 28.43
C MET A 194 23.50 -6.13 26.96
N TYR A 195 24.48 -6.76 26.33
CA TYR A 195 24.72 -6.58 24.88
C TYR A 195 24.35 -7.86 24.13
N VAL A 196 24.07 -7.71 22.82
CA VAL A 196 23.74 -8.85 21.95
C VAL A 196 24.81 -9.96 22.07
N LYS A 197 26.10 -9.62 22.20
CA LYS A 197 27.18 -10.59 22.39
C LYS A 197 27.06 -11.45 23.68
N ASP A 198 26.37 -10.93 24.69
CA ASP A 198 26.23 -11.60 25.99
C ASP A 198 24.95 -12.47 26.03
N LEU A 199 24.07 -12.33 25.06
CA LEU A 199 22.75 -12.94 25.01
C LEU A 199 22.55 -13.85 23.78
N PHE A 200 23.36 -13.70 22.75
CA PHE A 200 23.16 -14.37 21.47
C PHE A 200 24.47 -14.88 20.86
N GLU A 201 24.43 -16.07 20.28
CA GLU A 201 25.45 -16.57 19.35
C GLU A 201 25.13 -16.07 17.94
N ILE A 202 26.06 -15.29 17.34
CA ILE A 202 25.87 -14.75 16.00
C ILE A 202 26.59 -15.64 14.97
N LYS A 203 25.86 -16.01 13.89
CA LYS A 203 26.38 -16.88 12.83
C LYS A 203 26.03 -16.37 11.45
N ASN A 204 26.99 -16.47 10.53
CA ASN A 204 26.75 -16.25 9.10
C ASN A 204 25.98 -17.42 8.50
N GLY A 205 25.11 -17.14 7.54
CA GLY A 205 24.37 -18.16 6.82
C GLY A 205 25.21 -18.87 5.75
N LEU A 206 24.57 -19.83 5.13
CA LEU A 206 25.20 -20.68 4.14
C LEU A 206 25.31 -19.97 2.76
N ASN A 207 26.41 -20.21 2.07
CA ASN A 207 26.59 -19.82 0.67
C ASN A 207 26.55 -21.08 -0.20
N LYS A 208 25.72 -21.05 -1.25
CA LYS A 208 25.59 -22.14 -2.23
C LYS A 208 25.56 -21.55 -3.64
N GLU A 209 25.94 -22.37 -4.61
CA GLU A 209 25.81 -22.06 -6.01
C GLU A 209 24.32 -21.96 -6.43
N LYS A 210 24.06 -21.16 -7.46
CA LYS A 210 22.69 -20.87 -7.92
C LYS A 210 21.86 -22.13 -8.19
N GLY A 211 22.46 -23.20 -8.69
CA GLY A 211 21.78 -24.47 -9.00
C GLY A 211 21.28 -25.27 -7.79
N ALA A 212 21.75 -24.97 -6.58
CA ALA A 212 21.29 -25.66 -5.37
C ALA A 212 19.90 -25.18 -4.87
N PHE A 213 19.41 -24.06 -5.38
CA PHE A 213 18.17 -23.44 -4.94
C PHE A 213 16.95 -23.93 -5.77
N GLY A 214 15.75 -23.78 -5.20
CA GLY A 214 14.46 -24.08 -5.81
C GLY A 214 13.78 -25.34 -5.30
N LYS A 215 14.51 -26.30 -4.73
CA LYS A 215 13.94 -27.56 -4.16
C LYS A 215 14.71 -28.01 -2.91
N GLY A 216 14.10 -28.85 -2.10
CA GLY A 216 14.68 -29.44 -0.89
C GLY A 216 14.25 -28.75 0.40
N THR A 217 15.21 -28.42 1.27
CA THR A 217 15.03 -27.87 2.60
C THR A 217 14.57 -26.41 2.58
N PRO A 218 13.58 -25.98 3.40
CA PRO A 218 13.21 -24.57 3.56
C PRO A 218 14.42 -23.72 3.97
N ILE A 219 14.49 -22.51 3.43
CA ILE A 219 15.58 -21.58 3.71
C ILE A 219 15.07 -20.18 3.99
N VAL A 220 15.54 -19.58 5.09
CA VAL A 220 15.32 -18.16 5.39
C VAL A 220 16.19 -17.31 4.46
N ASN A 221 15.58 -16.49 3.64
CA ASN A 221 16.22 -15.59 2.70
C ASN A 221 16.15 -14.13 3.15
N PHE A 222 16.86 -13.26 2.44
CA PHE A 222 16.83 -11.82 2.67
C PHE A 222 15.40 -11.25 2.68
N THR A 223 14.59 -11.59 1.68
CA THR A 223 13.23 -11.07 1.53
C THR A 223 12.29 -11.50 2.66
N ASP A 224 12.49 -12.70 3.23
CA ASP A 224 11.70 -13.20 4.34
C ASP A 224 11.96 -12.33 5.60
N VAL A 225 13.24 -12.00 5.86
CA VAL A 225 13.65 -11.16 6.99
C VAL A 225 13.28 -9.70 6.76
N TYR A 226 13.47 -9.19 5.54
CA TYR A 226 13.21 -7.79 5.21
C TYR A 226 11.73 -7.40 5.34
N LYS A 227 10.82 -8.30 4.93
CA LYS A 227 9.38 -8.01 4.85
C LYS A 227 8.60 -8.35 6.11
N ASN A 228 9.12 -9.23 6.96
CA ASN A 228 8.36 -9.80 8.06
C ASN A 228 9.03 -9.55 9.41
N ARG A 229 8.26 -9.13 10.41
CA ARG A 229 8.72 -9.04 11.79
C ARG A 229 8.89 -10.43 12.45
N TYR A 230 8.03 -11.37 12.04
CA TYR A 230 8.05 -12.76 12.50
C TYR A 230 8.28 -13.70 11.34
N LEU A 231 8.88 -14.84 11.63
CA LEU A 231 9.02 -15.94 10.68
C LEU A 231 8.25 -17.16 11.18
N THR A 232 7.41 -17.67 10.30
CA THR A 232 6.69 -18.93 10.46
C THR A 232 6.95 -19.84 9.26
N LYS A 233 6.67 -21.13 9.40
CA LYS A 233 6.87 -22.13 8.33
C LYS A 233 6.15 -21.73 7.02
N ASN A 234 4.95 -21.21 7.13
CA ASN A 234 4.12 -20.86 5.96
C ASN A 234 4.64 -19.68 5.16
N MET A 235 5.46 -18.83 5.76
CA MET A 235 6.06 -17.65 5.10
C MET A 235 7.27 -18.02 4.24
N LEU A 236 7.97 -19.12 4.55
CA LEU A 236 9.20 -19.52 3.88
C LEU A 236 8.90 -20.21 2.53
N LYS A 237 9.07 -19.47 1.43
CA LYS A 237 8.86 -19.97 0.07
C LYS A 237 10.15 -20.53 -0.55
N GLY A 238 11.30 -20.07 -0.09
CA GLY A 238 12.61 -20.51 -0.59
C GLY A 238 12.95 -21.92 -0.18
N LYS A 239 13.63 -22.66 -1.06
CA LYS A 239 14.15 -24.02 -0.80
C LYS A 239 15.57 -24.14 -1.30
N VAL A 240 16.35 -25.03 -0.68
CA VAL A 240 17.73 -25.32 -1.03
C VAL A 240 18.06 -26.80 -0.83
N THR A 241 18.83 -27.38 -1.73
CA THR A 241 19.29 -28.78 -1.61
C THR A 241 20.55 -28.81 -0.76
N LEU A 242 20.49 -29.54 0.35
CA LEU A 242 21.56 -29.67 1.36
C LEU A 242 21.72 -31.10 1.82
N ASN A 243 22.94 -31.44 2.31
CA ASN A 243 23.17 -32.69 3.02
C ASN A 243 22.84 -32.54 4.54
N GLU A 244 22.72 -33.63 5.26
CA GLU A 244 22.32 -33.65 6.68
C GLU A 244 23.30 -32.85 7.60
N ARG A 245 24.60 -32.83 7.25
CA ARG A 245 25.61 -32.04 8.02
C ARG A 245 25.40 -30.55 7.87
N GLU A 246 25.04 -30.09 6.66
CA GLU A 246 24.75 -28.69 6.38
C GLU A 246 23.42 -28.27 7.03
N ILE A 247 22.38 -29.10 6.95
CA ILE A 247 21.10 -28.85 7.62
C ILE A 247 21.33 -28.68 9.13
N LYS A 248 22.06 -29.59 9.78
CA LYS A 248 22.39 -29.50 11.21
C LYS A 248 23.24 -28.25 11.51
N ARG A 249 24.22 -27.94 10.67
CA ARG A 249 25.12 -26.78 10.87
C ARG A 249 24.40 -25.44 10.78
N TYR A 250 23.42 -25.31 9.89
CA TYR A 250 22.69 -24.07 9.62
C TYR A 250 21.21 -24.17 10.07
N ALA A 251 20.93 -25.01 11.06
CA ALA A 251 19.58 -25.19 11.58
C ALA A 251 19.01 -23.87 12.09
N VAL A 252 17.71 -23.67 11.83
CA VAL A 252 16.90 -22.57 12.35
C VAL A 252 16.05 -23.13 13.48
N GLU A 253 15.98 -22.42 14.60
CA GLU A 253 15.24 -22.79 15.79
C GLU A 253 14.33 -21.64 16.23
N LYS A 254 13.28 -21.96 16.97
CA LYS A 254 12.40 -20.96 17.60
C LYS A 254 13.23 -20.03 18.51
N GLY A 255 13.01 -18.74 18.39
CA GLY A 255 13.78 -17.71 19.11
C GLY A 255 14.95 -17.15 18.33
N ASP A 256 15.41 -17.80 17.25
CA ASP A 256 16.44 -17.23 16.39
C ASP A 256 15.99 -15.87 15.84
N VAL A 257 16.88 -14.87 15.95
CA VAL A 257 16.70 -13.54 15.39
C VAL A 257 17.59 -13.40 14.16
N PHE A 258 16.98 -13.04 13.05
CA PHE A 258 17.70 -12.80 11.80
C PHE A 258 17.87 -11.33 11.52
N PHE A 259 19.00 -10.94 10.94
CA PHE A 259 19.29 -9.59 10.46
C PHE A 259 19.72 -9.61 9.02
N THR A 260 19.21 -8.69 8.17
CA THR A 260 19.72 -8.53 6.81
C THR A 260 21.18 -8.07 6.85
N ARG A 261 22.04 -8.72 6.05
CA ARG A 261 23.50 -8.50 6.10
C ARG A 261 23.96 -7.38 5.19
N THR A 262 23.28 -7.20 4.06
CA THR A 262 23.64 -6.22 3.02
C THR A 262 22.39 -5.51 2.54
N SER A 263 22.51 -4.23 2.16
CA SER A 263 21.44 -3.47 1.54
C SER A 263 21.97 -2.47 0.53
N GLU A 264 21.16 -2.05 -0.43
CA GLU A 264 21.49 -0.98 -1.37
C GLU A 264 21.39 0.39 -0.71
N THR A 265 20.49 0.56 0.28
CA THR A 265 20.32 1.77 1.07
C THR A 265 20.86 1.60 2.48
N LYS A 266 21.22 2.71 3.11
CA LYS A 266 21.69 2.74 4.50
C LYS A 266 20.57 2.45 5.49
N GLU A 267 19.39 2.91 5.16
CA GLU A 267 18.17 2.83 5.98
C GLU A 267 17.67 1.39 6.11
N ASP A 268 17.90 0.56 5.10
CA ASP A 268 17.40 -0.83 5.05
C ASP A 268 18.36 -1.87 5.61
N ILE A 269 19.59 -1.47 6.03
CA ILE A 269 20.56 -2.41 6.57
C ILE A 269 20.12 -2.98 7.92
N GLY A 270 20.34 -4.27 8.15
CA GLY A 270 20.08 -4.93 9.43
C GLY A 270 18.61 -4.93 9.83
N MET A 271 17.69 -4.97 8.87
CA MET A 271 16.28 -5.28 9.14
C MET A 271 16.21 -6.63 9.85
N SER A 272 15.33 -6.75 10.84
CA SER A 272 15.31 -7.94 11.71
C SER A 272 13.98 -8.68 11.66
N SER A 273 14.05 -9.99 11.86
CA SER A 273 12.89 -10.86 11.97
C SER A 273 13.19 -12.00 12.96
N THR A 274 12.19 -12.43 13.72
CA THR A 274 12.36 -13.46 14.76
C THR A 274 11.50 -14.68 14.46
N VAL A 275 12.08 -15.87 14.62
CA VAL A 275 11.36 -17.14 14.50
C VAL A 275 10.49 -17.38 15.73
N ILE A 276 9.17 -17.48 15.55
CA ILE A 276 8.22 -17.59 16.66
C ILE A 276 7.64 -18.99 16.87
N GLU A 277 7.92 -19.92 15.96
CA GLU A 277 7.49 -21.31 16.03
C GLU A 277 8.62 -22.27 15.60
N ASP A 278 8.48 -23.54 15.92
CA ASP A 278 9.44 -24.55 15.49
C ASP A 278 9.26 -24.85 13.99
N ILE A 279 10.37 -24.80 13.23
CA ILE A 279 10.39 -25.05 11.79
C ILE A 279 11.34 -26.21 11.50
N GLU A 280 10.80 -27.40 11.28
CA GLU A 280 11.58 -28.58 11.00
C GLU A 280 12.51 -28.42 9.79
N LYS A 281 13.76 -28.85 9.94
CA LYS A 281 14.77 -28.92 8.86
C LYS A 281 14.93 -27.61 8.09
N CYS A 282 14.76 -26.44 8.72
CA CYS A 282 14.94 -25.15 8.11
C CYS A 282 16.41 -24.67 8.25
N THR A 283 16.89 -23.94 7.23
CA THR A 283 18.22 -23.35 7.18
C THR A 283 18.16 -21.87 6.83
N PHE A 284 19.32 -21.17 6.74
CA PHE A 284 19.33 -19.73 6.40
C PHE A 284 20.48 -19.37 5.47
N SER A 285 20.23 -18.40 4.59
CA SER A 285 21.13 -17.96 3.52
C SER A 285 22.23 -17.02 4.03
N GLY A 286 23.34 -16.94 3.30
CA GLY A 286 24.46 -16.04 3.59
C GLY A 286 24.14 -14.54 3.46
N PHE A 287 22.94 -14.18 2.98
CA PHE A 287 22.47 -12.80 2.92
C PHE A 287 21.87 -12.30 4.25
N VAL A 288 21.75 -13.19 5.25
CA VAL A 288 21.28 -12.86 6.59
C VAL A 288 22.27 -13.36 7.65
N LEU A 289 22.23 -12.72 8.83
CA LEU A 289 22.95 -13.11 10.03
C LEU A 289 21.94 -13.69 11.01
N ARG A 290 22.22 -14.84 11.61
CA ARG A 290 21.43 -15.42 12.69
C ARG A 290 22.04 -15.05 14.04
N ALA A 291 21.21 -14.51 14.95
CA ALA A 291 21.51 -14.38 16.36
C ALA A 291 20.64 -15.36 17.14
N ARG A 292 21.23 -16.43 17.69
CA ARG A 292 20.55 -17.46 18.48
C ARG A 292 20.63 -17.11 19.96
N PRO A 293 19.51 -17.06 20.69
CA PRO A 293 19.55 -16.84 22.14
C PRO A 293 20.38 -17.94 22.84
N THR A 294 21.21 -17.53 23.78
CA THR A 294 21.98 -18.41 24.64
C THR A 294 21.45 -18.44 26.08
N THR A 295 20.36 -17.71 26.33
CA THR A 295 19.70 -17.57 27.65
C THR A 295 18.19 -17.51 27.48
N ASP A 296 17.43 -17.76 28.54
CA ASP A 296 15.96 -17.65 28.56
C ASP A 296 15.47 -16.28 29.10
N LEU A 297 16.34 -15.26 29.09
CA LEU A 297 16.03 -13.93 29.61
C LEU A 297 15.10 -13.12 28.68
N LEU A 298 14.93 -13.54 27.43
CA LEU A 298 14.16 -12.82 26.43
C LEU A 298 13.16 -13.75 25.73
N ILE A 299 11.91 -13.31 25.60
CA ILE A 299 10.93 -14.03 24.79
C ILE A 299 11.05 -13.65 23.32
N PRO A 300 10.80 -14.56 22.35
CA PRO A 300 11.00 -14.32 20.92
C PRO A 300 10.26 -13.10 20.40
N LYS A 301 9.00 -12.91 20.77
CA LYS A 301 8.20 -11.77 20.33
C LYS A 301 8.71 -10.44 20.87
N PHE A 302 9.25 -10.39 22.08
CA PHE A 302 9.88 -9.19 22.61
C PHE A 302 11.11 -8.80 21.77
N CYS A 303 11.95 -9.78 21.41
CA CYS A 303 13.08 -9.54 20.50
C CYS A 303 12.63 -8.97 19.16
N ALA A 304 11.57 -9.51 18.57
CA ALA A 304 11.03 -9.04 17.29
C ALA A 304 10.61 -7.56 17.33
N TYR A 305 9.95 -7.14 18.40
CA TYR A 305 9.58 -5.74 18.59
C TYR A 305 10.79 -4.87 18.93
N TYR A 306 11.62 -5.31 19.87
CA TYR A 306 12.76 -4.53 20.34
C TYR A 306 13.74 -4.18 19.21
N PHE A 307 14.14 -5.18 18.43
CA PHE A 307 15.07 -4.97 17.31
C PHE A 307 14.48 -4.16 16.15
N SER A 308 13.17 -3.95 16.12
CA SER A 308 12.50 -3.09 15.12
C SER A 308 12.30 -1.64 15.57
N THR A 309 12.67 -1.28 16.82
CA THR A 309 12.56 0.11 17.33
C THR A 309 13.52 1.06 16.60
N ASN A 310 13.13 2.34 16.48
CA ASN A 310 13.97 3.35 15.84
C ASN A 310 15.35 3.47 16.48
N LYS A 311 15.46 3.49 17.82
CA LYS A 311 16.76 3.58 18.54
C LYS A 311 17.71 2.43 18.19
N VAL A 312 17.18 1.20 18.09
CA VAL A 312 17.98 0.04 17.68
C VAL A 312 18.33 0.12 16.21
N ARG A 313 17.38 0.49 15.34
CA ARG A 313 17.62 0.69 13.91
C ARG A 313 18.71 1.73 13.66
N ASP A 314 18.60 2.89 14.30
CA ASP A 314 19.61 3.97 14.19
C ASP A 314 20.99 3.49 14.69
N THR A 315 21.03 2.65 15.72
CA THR A 315 22.28 2.06 16.21
C THR A 315 22.89 1.10 15.20
N ILE A 316 22.09 0.24 14.56
CA ILE A 316 22.55 -0.66 13.51
C ILE A 316 23.08 0.14 12.31
N ILE A 317 22.34 1.15 11.86
CA ILE A 317 22.71 2.03 10.75
C ILE A 317 24.03 2.76 11.04
N ARG A 318 24.18 3.31 12.25
CA ARG A 318 25.41 3.99 12.69
C ARG A 318 26.63 3.08 12.69
N TYR A 319 26.48 1.81 13.08
CA TYR A 319 27.57 0.84 13.07
C TYR A 319 27.80 0.20 11.71
N ALA A 320 26.90 0.34 10.75
CA ALA A 320 27.04 -0.21 9.42
C ALA A 320 28.23 0.44 8.65
N SER A 321 28.86 -0.32 7.79
CA SER A 321 29.79 0.22 6.78
C SER A 321 29.01 0.49 5.50
N PHE A 322 29.31 1.61 4.86
CA PHE A 322 28.73 1.97 3.59
C PHE A 322 29.84 2.34 2.60
N THR A 323 29.93 1.57 1.55
CA THR A 323 30.79 1.87 0.38
C THR A 323 29.89 1.90 -0.85
N THR A 324 29.90 0.85 -1.67
CA THR A 324 28.94 0.67 -2.77
C THR A 324 27.57 0.20 -2.24
N ARG A 325 27.57 -0.55 -1.13
CA ARG A 325 26.39 -1.09 -0.44
C ARG A 325 26.57 -0.94 1.06
N ALA A 326 25.45 -0.82 1.77
CA ALA A 326 25.45 -0.91 3.22
C ALA A 326 25.71 -2.36 3.65
N THR A 327 26.58 -2.55 4.66
CA THR A 327 26.90 -3.87 5.21
C THR A 327 26.95 -3.84 6.71
N THR A 328 26.46 -4.91 7.35
CA THR A 328 26.63 -5.17 8.77
C THR A 328 27.30 -6.54 9.01
N SER A 329 27.75 -6.79 10.22
CA SER A 329 28.47 -8.02 10.59
C SER A 329 28.19 -8.41 12.05
N GLY A 330 28.47 -9.65 12.40
CA GLY A 330 28.32 -10.14 13.79
C GLY A 330 28.98 -9.22 14.83
N PRO A 331 30.25 -8.82 14.68
CA PRO A 331 30.91 -7.91 15.64
C PRO A 331 30.24 -6.54 15.78
N LYS A 332 29.54 -6.05 14.75
CA LYS A 332 28.78 -4.78 14.81
C LYS A 332 27.46 -4.95 15.55
N LEU A 333 26.70 -6.02 15.24
CA LEU A 333 25.48 -6.35 15.94
C LEU A 333 25.73 -6.70 17.42
N ALA A 334 26.86 -7.32 17.73
CA ALA A 334 27.29 -7.68 19.09
C ALA A 334 27.30 -6.50 20.08
N LYS A 335 27.44 -5.27 19.59
CA LYS A 335 27.50 -4.03 20.38
C LYS A 335 26.13 -3.41 20.71
N ILE A 336 25.03 -3.97 20.22
CA ILE A 336 23.69 -3.45 20.44
C ILE A 336 23.31 -3.70 21.91
N PRO A 337 22.92 -2.67 22.69
CA PRO A 337 22.42 -2.85 24.04
C PRO A 337 21.03 -3.48 24.01
N VAL A 338 20.71 -4.30 25.00
CA VAL A 338 19.42 -4.99 25.18
C VAL A 338 18.98 -4.83 26.62
N PRO A 339 17.78 -4.29 26.89
CA PRO A 339 17.26 -4.16 28.24
C PRO A 339 16.76 -5.51 28.75
N ILE A 340 17.17 -5.86 29.99
CA ILE A 340 16.67 -7.05 30.68
C ILE A 340 15.60 -6.61 31.66
N ILE A 341 14.36 -6.99 31.40
CA ILE A 341 13.18 -6.82 32.24
C ILE A 341 12.55 -8.18 32.49
N SER A 342 11.68 -8.29 33.49
CA SER A 342 11.03 -9.55 33.81
C SER A 342 10.22 -10.11 32.62
N ILE A 343 10.13 -11.42 32.47
CA ILE A 343 9.33 -12.09 31.43
C ILE A 343 7.89 -11.60 31.47
N LYS A 344 7.31 -11.40 32.65
CA LYS A 344 5.95 -10.87 32.83
C LYS A 344 5.78 -9.46 32.25
N GLU A 345 6.80 -8.62 32.35
CA GLU A 345 6.77 -7.26 31.73
C GLU A 345 6.95 -7.34 30.22
N GLN A 346 7.83 -8.22 29.73
CA GLN A 346 7.96 -8.48 28.29
C GLN A 346 6.64 -8.94 27.68
N GLU A 347 5.94 -9.89 28.33
CA GLU A 347 4.62 -10.38 27.87
C GLU A 347 3.57 -9.27 27.85
N LYS A 348 3.52 -8.39 28.86
CA LYS A 348 2.59 -7.25 28.86
C LYS A 348 2.84 -6.32 27.68
N ILE A 349 4.10 -5.97 27.41
CA ILE A 349 4.48 -5.11 26.30
C ILE A 349 4.11 -5.77 24.96
N VAL A 350 4.47 -7.06 24.81
CA VAL A 350 4.14 -7.83 23.60
C VAL A 350 2.63 -7.86 23.37
N ASN A 351 1.83 -8.14 24.40
CA ASN A 351 0.37 -8.18 24.27
C ASN A 351 -0.25 -6.84 23.82
N ILE A 352 0.32 -5.71 24.26
CA ILE A 352 -0.12 -4.39 23.79
C ILE A 352 0.25 -4.21 22.33
N LEU A 353 1.50 -4.50 21.96
CA LEU A 353 1.99 -4.30 20.61
C LEU A 353 1.34 -5.25 19.60
N ASP A 354 1.07 -6.51 19.98
CA ASP A 354 0.36 -7.50 19.15
C ASP A 354 -1.04 -7.00 18.78
N ARG A 355 -1.76 -6.32 19.68
CA ARG A 355 -3.08 -5.76 19.40
C ARG A 355 -3.00 -4.64 18.35
N PHE A 356 -2.01 -3.76 18.47
CA PHE A 356 -1.78 -2.71 17.46
C PHE A 356 -1.34 -3.29 16.11
N ASP A 357 -0.46 -4.28 16.15
CA ASP A 357 0.04 -4.93 14.94
C ASP A 357 -1.10 -5.62 14.17
N LYS A 358 -1.96 -6.36 14.90
CA LYS A 358 -3.16 -6.98 14.32
C LYS A 358 -4.09 -5.93 13.71
N LEU A 359 -4.39 -4.85 14.42
CA LEU A 359 -5.28 -3.79 13.93
C LEU A 359 -4.74 -3.11 12.66
N CYS A 360 -3.44 -2.84 12.61
CA CYS A 360 -2.82 -2.03 11.56
C CYS A 360 -2.35 -2.82 10.35
N ASN A 361 -2.00 -4.09 10.52
CA ASN A 361 -1.28 -4.86 9.49
C ASN A 361 -1.96 -6.19 9.11
N ASP A 362 -2.95 -6.65 9.88
CA ASP A 362 -3.65 -7.89 9.55
C ASP A 362 -4.57 -7.68 8.35
N ILE A 363 -4.28 -8.41 7.27
CA ILE A 363 -5.03 -8.36 6.00
C ILE A 363 -6.30 -9.23 6.02
N SER A 364 -6.53 -9.97 7.10
CA SER A 364 -7.70 -10.84 7.25
C SER A 364 -8.75 -10.28 8.22
N GLU A 365 -8.31 -9.58 9.28
CA GLU A 365 -9.21 -9.10 10.35
C GLU A 365 -8.92 -7.64 10.78
N GLY A 366 -7.84 -7.02 10.28
CA GLY A 366 -7.46 -5.64 10.63
C GLY A 366 -8.14 -4.57 9.79
N LEU A 367 -7.78 -3.31 10.02
CA LEU A 367 -8.24 -2.18 9.20
C LEU A 367 -7.95 -2.34 7.70
N PRO A 368 -6.83 -2.93 7.26
CA PRO A 368 -6.62 -3.20 5.83
C PRO A 368 -7.69 -4.14 5.23
N ALA A 369 -8.11 -5.17 5.98
CA ALA A 369 -9.17 -6.08 5.54
C ALA A 369 -10.52 -5.37 5.41
N GLU A 370 -10.85 -4.51 6.37
CA GLU A 370 -12.09 -3.72 6.34
C GLU A 370 -12.10 -2.77 5.13
N ILE A 371 -10.97 -2.07 4.87
CA ILE A 371 -10.84 -1.17 3.71
C ILE A 371 -11.03 -1.94 2.41
N GLU A 372 -10.42 -3.12 2.26
CA GLU A 372 -10.60 -3.96 1.06
C GLU A 372 -12.05 -4.45 0.91
N ALA A 373 -12.69 -4.85 2.01
CA ALA A 373 -14.09 -5.28 1.99
C ALA A 373 -15.03 -4.13 1.56
N ARG A 374 -14.81 -2.90 2.06
CA ARG A 374 -15.58 -1.72 1.67
C ARG A 374 -15.34 -1.33 0.21
N GLN A 375 -14.13 -1.46 -0.27
CA GLN A 375 -13.81 -1.22 -1.68
C GLN A 375 -14.58 -2.19 -2.60
N LYS A 376 -14.57 -3.50 -2.28
CA LYS A 376 -15.35 -4.50 -3.03
C LYS A 376 -16.86 -4.24 -2.96
N GLN A 377 -17.35 -3.81 -1.81
CA GLN A 377 -18.75 -3.44 -1.63
C GLN A 377 -19.12 -2.22 -2.48
N TYR A 378 -18.29 -1.19 -2.48
CA TYR A 378 -18.45 -0.03 -3.36
C TYR A 378 -18.50 -0.43 -4.83
N GLU A 379 -17.56 -1.25 -5.31
CA GLU A 379 -17.51 -1.70 -6.71
C GLU A 379 -18.78 -2.47 -7.10
N TYR A 380 -19.23 -3.38 -6.24
CA TYR A 380 -20.47 -4.12 -6.46
C TYR A 380 -21.68 -3.19 -6.58
N TYR A 381 -21.87 -2.27 -5.63
CA TYR A 381 -23.02 -1.35 -5.67
C TYR A 381 -22.87 -0.33 -6.80
N ARG A 382 -21.70 0.20 -7.08
CA ARG A 382 -21.45 1.06 -8.23
C ARG A 382 -21.91 0.38 -9.52
N ASP A 383 -21.46 -0.83 -9.78
CA ASP A 383 -21.81 -1.53 -11.02
C ASP A 383 -23.31 -1.84 -11.07
N LYS A 384 -23.93 -2.20 -9.96
CA LYS A 384 -25.37 -2.42 -9.86
C LYS A 384 -26.19 -1.14 -10.10
N LEU A 385 -25.79 -0.02 -9.49
CA LEU A 385 -26.54 1.24 -9.51
C LEU A 385 -26.34 2.06 -10.79
N LEU A 386 -25.21 1.85 -11.47
CA LEU A 386 -24.86 2.56 -12.72
C LEU A 386 -25.20 1.75 -14.00
N THR A 387 -25.77 0.55 -13.86
CA THR A 387 -26.22 -0.26 -14.98
C THR A 387 -27.70 0.02 -15.25
N PHE A 388 -27.99 0.57 -16.43
CA PHE A 388 -29.34 0.89 -16.88
C PHE A 388 -29.69 0.15 -18.17
N LYS A 389 -30.97 -0.12 -18.36
CA LYS A 389 -31.50 -0.55 -19.64
C LYS A 389 -31.57 0.67 -20.56
N GLU A 390 -31.07 0.53 -21.79
CA GLU A 390 -31.17 1.58 -22.80
C GLU A 390 -32.62 1.72 -23.28
N LEU A 391 -33.09 2.96 -23.33
CA LEU A 391 -34.40 3.28 -23.86
C LEU A 391 -34.43 2.98 -25.35
N LYS A 392 -35.25 2.01 -25.78
CA LYS A 392 -35.47 1.75 -27.22
C LYS A 392 -36.35 2.85 -27.76
N VAL A 393 -35.77 3.73 -28.57
CA VAL A 393 -36.54 4.64 -29.40
C VAL A 393 -37.15 3.76 -30.51
N ASN A 394 -38.48 3.55 -30.47
CA ASN A 394 -39.16 2.94 -31.61
C ASN A 394 -39.01 3.95 -32.77
N GLU A 395 -38.28 3.57 -33.83
CA GLU A 395 -38.22 4.28 -35.09
C GLU A 395 -39.62 4.31 -35.75
#